data_6e2c06bbdf1fcfcaa013722cefc51165
#
_entry.id   6e2c06bbdf1fcfcaa013722cefc51165
#
_cell.length_a   1.000
_cell.length_b   1.000
_cell.length_c   1.000
_cell.angle_alpha   90.00
_cell.angle_beta   90.00
_cell.angle_gamma   90.00
#
_symmetry.space_group_name_H-M   'P 1'
#
loop_
_entity.id
_entity.type
_entity.pdbx_description
1 polymer ?
#
loop_
_entity_poly.entity_id
_entity_poly.type
_entity_poly.pdbx_seq_one_letter_code
_entity_poly.pdbx_strand_id
1 'polypeptide(L)'
;MRKSHFAVAATFVLVAVCASIDNVVAAPSTIAANLLHRPTVSNEFSPSAPATGTHKSTYFRTDPRLEFFNALNALRLAIGVGALRQDPALDAAAENHLEYMRLNAVMSHTEIPGNPGFTSPDPYRQVLAVGGSHKQWVGQNAYNGDIGRCLASMANSVYHLQGITSNQETIGLAMRDNYCVANFGIVTADGTGGYGLAQWGGQQLPPGTGAHYPANNASVHGVFVPAEEIPNPAPDLATAGPPIMFRVNVERPSDVLTVSDFTLMGPGGYAVPARILVPAESKAGSVASAIADASLYRGVVFLLPTQPIAPGTYKATFAGARNGVAIHQSWRFTAY
;
A
#
# COMPACT_ATOMS: atom_id res chain seq x y z
N MET A 1 -0.58 76.65 -39.49
CA MET A 1 -1.45 75.50 -39.39
C MET A 1 -1.00 74.65 -38.20
N ARG A 2 -1.64 74.82 -37.04
CA ARG A 2 -1.33 74.06 -35.81
C ARG A 2 -2.36 72.89 -35.69
N LYS A 3 -1.90 71.63 -35.65
CA LYS A 3 -2.72 70.49 -35.34
C LYS A 3 -2.64 70.21 -33.84
N SER A 4 -3.77 70.34 -33.17
CA SER A 4 -3.96 70.05 -31.78
C SER A 4 -4.23 68.51 -31.66
N HIS A 5 -3.43 67.87 -30.84
CA HIS A 5 -3.71 66.44 -30.42
C HIS A 5 -4.50 66.45 -29.11
N PHE A 6 -5.70 65.87 -29.15
CA PHE A 6 -6.47 65.60 -27.96
C PHE A 6 -5.98 64.22 -27.38
N ALA A 7 -5.50 64.27 -26.15
CA ALA A 7 -5.21 63.05 -25.37
C ALA A 7 -6.48 62.65 -24.60
N VAL A 8 -6.99 61.47 -24.87
CA VAL A 8 -8.07 60.84 -24.10
C VAL A 8 -7.43 60.04 -22.96
N ALA A 9 -7.64 60.47 -21.74
CA ALA A 9 -7.25 59.73 -20.55
C ALA A 9 -8.30 58.64 -20.27
N ALA A 10 -7.90 57.41 -20.39
CA ALA A 10 -8.73 56.26 -19.98
C ALA A 10 -8.46 55.98 -18.49
N THR A 11 -9.47 56.23 -17.66
CA THR A 11 -9.46 55.89 -16.23
C THR A 11 -9.78 54.43 -16.08
N PHE A 12 -8.79 53.63 -15.73
CA PHE A 12 -9.02 52.24 -15.30
C PHE A 12 -9.50 52.21 -13.85
N VAL A 13 -10.75 51.83 -13.64
CA VAL A 13 -11.27 51.47 -12.31
C VAL A 13 -10.80 50.09 -12.00
N LEU A 14 -9.86 49.97 -11.05
CA LEU A 14 -9.40 48.68 -10.52
C LEU A 14 -10.44 48.20 -9.50
N VAL A 15 -11.31 47.27 -9.91
CA VAL A 15 -12.18 46.55 -8.97
C VAL A 15 -11.34 45.45 -8.32
N ALA A 16 -10.92 45.71 -7.08
CA ALA A 16 -10.30 44.66 -6.26
C ALA A 16 -11.39 43.65 -5.84
N VAL A 17 -11.42 42.51 -6.52
CA VAL A 17 -12.18 41.39 -6.05
C VAL A 17 -11.36 40.73 -4.94
N CYS A 18 -11.70 41.00 -3.68
CA CYS A 18 -11.26 40.18 -2.54
C CYS A 18 -11.88 38.78 -2.69
N ALA A 19 -11.16 37.88 -3.31
CA ALA A 19 -11.44 36.44 -3.15
C ALA A 19 -11.02 36.08 -1.72
N SER A 20 -12.00 35.92 -0.83
CA SER A 20 -11.82 35.22 0.43
C SER A 20 -11.40 33.79 0.08
N ILE A 21 -10.13 33.48 0.28
CA ILE A 21 -9.62 32.11 0.29
C ILE A 21 -10.16 31.55 1.62
N ASP A 22 -11.35 30.96 1.58
CA ASP A 22 -11.75 30.03 2.61
C ASP A 22 -10.68 28.92 2.63
N ASN A 23 -9.85 28.96 3.68
CA ASN A 23 -9.03 27.82 4.04
C ASN A 23 -9.99 26.68 4.39
N VAL A 24 -10.33 25.88 3.37
CA VAL A 24 -10.86 24.56 3.58
C VAL A 24 -9.68 23.79 4.18
N VAL A 25 -9.59 23.82 5.51
CA VAL A 25 -8.81 22.83 6.26
C VAL A 25 -9.45 21.51 5.88
N ALA A 26 -8.83 20.80 4.96
CA ALA A 26 -9.22 19.44 4.64
C ALA A 26 -9.22 18.70 5.98
N ALA A 27 -10.39 18.21 6.39
CA ALA A 27 -10.49 17.31 7.53
C ALA A 27 -9.45 16.20 7.31
N PRO A 28 -8.68 15.79 8.34
CA PRO A 28 -7.72 14.71 8.21
C PRO A 28 -8.46 13.54 7.56
N SER A 29 -7.96 13.10 6.41
CA SER A 29 -8.67 12.16 5.57
C SER A 29 -8.99 10.92 6.42
N THR A 30 -10.28 10.60 6.54
CA THR A 30 -10.78 9.38 7.19
C THR A 30 -10.15 8.10 6.64
N ILE A 31 -9.46 8.20 5.51
CA ILE A 31 -8.68 7.14 4.84
C ILE A 31 -7.54 6.63 5.73
N ALA A 32 -6.78 7.52 6.39
CA ALA A 32 -5.70 7.09 7.30
C ALA A 32 -6.26 6.34 8.53
N ALA A 33 -7.40 6.77 9.04
CA ALA A 33 -8.07 6.10 10.15
C ALA A 33 -8.57 4.69 9.77
N ASN A 34 -9.01 4.49 8.52
CA ASN A 34 -9.53 3.22 8.05
C ASN A 34 -8.45 2.19 7.72
N LEU A 35 -7.27 2.61 7.24
CA LEU A 35 -6.11 1.73 7.12
C LEU A 35 -5.61 1.21 8.49
N LEU A 36 -5.92 1.96 9.55
CA LEU A 36 -5.56 1.61 10.93
C LEU A 36 -6.65 0.81 11.66
N HIS A 37 -7.77 0.46 10.99
CA HIS A 37 -8.78 -0.38 11.61
C HIS A 37 -8.24 -1.79 11.81
N ARG A 38 -7.64 -2.01 12.97
CA ARG A 38 -7.01 -3.27 13.36
C ARG A 38 -8.01 -4.07 14.17
N PRO A 39 -8.28 -5.33 13.80
CA PRO A 39 -9.08 -6.18 14.66
C PRO A 39 -8.43 -6.24 16.04
N THR A 40 -9.23 -6.01 17.08
CA THR A 40 -8.75 -5.95 18.47
C THR A 40 -8.61 -7.33 19.11
N VAL A 41 -9.14 -8.37 18.45
CA VAL A 41 -9.18 -9.74 18.99
C VAL A 41 -8.55 -10.70 17.99
N SER A 42 -7.51 -11.42 18.41
CA SER A 42 -6.80 -12.40 17.58
C SER A 42 -7.54 -13.76 17.43
N ASN A 43 -8.50 -14.02 18.31
CA ASN A 43 -9.19 -15.32 18.36
C ASN A 43 -10.20 -15.53 17.20
N GLU A 44 -10.53 -14.48 16.47
CA GLU A 44 -11.45 -14.53 15.32
C GLU A 44 -10.79 -15.05 14.05
N PHE A 45 -9.47 -15.18 14.03
CA PHE A 45 -8.70 -15.53 12.84
C PHE A 45 -7.92 -16.82 13.05
N SER A 46 -8.07 -17.72 12.08
CA SER A 46 -7.25 -18.93 12.03
C SER A 46 -6.07 -18.71 11.09
N PRO A 47 -4.82 -18.87 11.57
CA PRO A 47 -3.67 -18.81 10.68
C PRO A 47 -3.61 -20.06 9.78
N SER A 48 -3.19 -19.84 8.54
CA SER A 48 -2.86 -20.88 7.56
C SER A 48 -1.42 -20.73 7.08
N ALA A 49 -0.84 -21.81 6.58
CA ALA A 49 0.46 -21.74 5.92
C ALA A 49 0.34 -20.99 4.58
N PRO A 50 1.41 -20.29 4.12
CA PRO A 50 1.42 -19.69 2.81
C PRO A 50 1.14 -20.71 1.71
N ALA A 51 0.22 -20.39 0.80
CA ALA A 51 -0.07 -21.23 -0.36
C ALA A 51 1.16 -21.29 -1.29
N THR A 52 1.66 -22.48 -1.59
CA THR A 52 2.88 -22.70 -2.38
C THR A 52 2.62 -22.83 -3.88
N GLY A 53 1.37 -22.85 -4.30
CA GLY A 53 0.97 -22.97 -5.70
C GLY A 53 0.05 -21.83 -6.13
N THR A 54 0.08 -21.50 -7.43
CA THR A 54 -0.84 -20.55 -8.03
C THR A 54 -2.24 -21.13 -8.18
N HIS A 55 -3.25 -20.31 -7.92
CA HIS A 55 -4.64 -20.65 -8.19
C HIS A 55 -5.01 -20.17 -9.61
N LYS A 56 -5.91 -20.92 -10.28
CA LYS A 56 -6.47 -20.44 -11.55
C LYS A 56 -7.50 -19.35 -11.25
N SER A 57 -7.43 -18.27 -12.03
CA SER A 57 -8.48 -17.25 -12.07
C SER A 57 -9.47 -17.52 -13.20
N THR A 58 -10.61 -16.86 -13.18
CA THR A 58 -11.63 -16.88 -14.24
C THR A 58 -11.48 -15.74 -15.24
N TYR A 59 -10.46 -14.88 -15.07
CA TYR A 59 -10.22 -13.77 -16.00
C TYR A 59 -9.87 -14.27 -17.41
N PHE A 60 -10.41 -13.61 -18.42
CA PHE A 60 -10.10 -13.94 -19.82
C PHE A 60 -8.65 -13.58 -20.18
N ARG A 61 -8.11 -14.24 -21.22
CA ARG A 61 -6.72 -14.04 -21.67
C ARG A 61 -6.37 -12.60 -22.05
N THR A 62 -7.35 -11.83 -22.52
CA THR A 62 -7.19 -10.42 -22.93
C THR A 62 -7.50 -9.43 -21.81
N ASP A 63 -7.87 -9.92 -20.62
CA ASP A 63 -8.23 -9.09 -19.49
C ASP A 63 -6.95 -8.67 -18.74
N PRO A 64 -6.68 -7.37 -18.55
CA PRO A 64 -5.51 -6.89 -17.81
C PRO A 64 -5.45 -7.42 -16.38
N ARG A 65 -6.59 -7.78 -15.77
CA ARG A 65 -6.65 -8.40 -14.45
C ARG A 65 -5.93 -9.74 -14.40
N LEU A 66 -5.90 -10.49 -15.50
CA LEU A 66 -5.18 -11.77 -15.55
C LEU A 66 -3.67 -11.57 -15.40
N GLU A 67 -3.12 -10.58 -16.09
CA GLU A 67 -1.70 -10.25 -15.99
C GLU A 67 -1.34 -9.79 -14.58
N PHE A 68 -2.13 -8.86 -14.02
CA PHE A 68 -1.96 -8.39 -12.65
C PHE A 68 -2.02 -9.55 -11.64
N PHE A 69 -3.05 -10.40 -11.72
CA PHE A 69 -3.23 -11.54 -10.82
C PHE A 69 -2.04 -12.52 -10.86
N ASN A 70 -1.59 -12.85 -12.06
CA ASN A 70 -0.45 -13.76 -12.23
C ASN A 70 0.86 -13.14 -11.73
N ALA A 71 1.12 -11.88 -12.09
CA ALA A 71 2.34 -11.18 -11.69
C ALA A 71 2.39 -10.95 -10.16
N LEU A 72 1.27 -10.57 -9.54
CA LEU A 72 1.17 -10.44 -8.09
C LEU A 72 1.42 -11.78 -7.40
N ASN A 73 0.80 -12.86 -7.86
CA ASN A 73 1.02 -14.18 -7.27
C ASN A 73 2.46 -14.67 -7.47
N ALA A 74 3.09 -14.38 -8.61
CA ALA A 74 4.52 -14.66 -8.83
C ALA A 74 5.40 -13.88 -7.84
N LEU A 75 5.13 -12.59 -7.63
CA LEU A 75 5.82 -11.77 -6.63
C LEU A 75 5.64 -12.36 -5.21
N ARG A 76 4.41 -12.66 -4.82
CA ARG A 76 4.08 -13.22 -3.50
C ARG A 76 4.76 -14.55 -3.23
N LEU A 77 4.79 -15.44 -4.23
CA LEU A 77 5.50 -16.72 -4.14
C LEU A 77 7.01 -16.52 -4.05
N ALA A 78 7.58 -15.58 -4.82
CA ALA A 78 9.01 -15.29 -4.80
C ALA A 78 9.50 -14.80 -3.43
N ILE A 79 8.65 -14.10 -2.66
CA ILE A 79 8.96 -13.65 -1.30
C ILE A 79 8.42 -14.57 -0.19
N GLY A 80 7.69 -15.62 -0.55
CA GLY A 80 7.23 -16.66 0.38
C GLY A 80 5.97 -16.31 1.19
N VAL A 81 5.19 -15.27 0.82
CA VAL A 81 3.97 -14.88 1.55
C VAL A 81 2.69 -15.59 1.08
N GLY A 82 2.81 -16.51 0.12
CA GLY A 82 1.72 -17.33 -0.40
C GLY A 82 0.83 -16.66 -1.44
N ALA A 83 0.36 -17.48 -2.42
CA ALA A 83 -0.49 -17.01 -3.51
C ALA A 83 -1.91 -16.71 -3.02
N LEU A 84 -2.58 -15.77 -3.69
CA LEU A 84 -3.97 -15.39 -3.45
C LEU A 84 -4.90 -16.16 -4.40
N ARG A 85 -6.11 -16.46 -3.92
CA ARG A 85 -7.21 -16.98 -4.74
C ARG A 85 -8.10 -15.82 -5.19
N GLN A 86 -8.63 -15.91 -6.41
CA GLN A 86 -9.69 -14.99 -6.83
C GLN A 86 -10.95 -15.17 -5.99
N ASP A 87 -11.61 -14.07 -5.65
CA ASP A 87 -12.92 -14.04 -5.00
C ASP A 87 -13.87 -13.18 -5.86
N PRO A 88 -14.91 -13.77 -6.46
CA PRO A 88 -15.83 -13.03 -7.33
C PRO A 88 -16.61 -11.91 -6.63
N ALA A 89 -16.85 -12.01 -5.32
CA ALA A 89 -17.51 -10.92 -4.58
C ALA A 89 -16.55 -9.73 -4.39
N LEU A 90 -15.27 -9.99 -4.16
CA LEU A 90 -14.24 -8.95 -4.14
C LEU A 90 -14.07 -8.29 -5.52
N ASP A 91 -14.14 -9.08 -6.62
CA ASP A 91 -14.12 -8.54 -7.98
C ASP A 91 -15.30 -7.59 -8.22
N ALA A 92 -16.52 -8.04 -7.94
CA ALA A 92 -17.73 -7.24 -8.15
C ALA A 92 -17.73 -5.95 -7.33
N ALA A 93 -17.28 -6.01 -6.08
CA ALA A 93 -17.14 -4.82 -5.25
C ALA A 93 -16.06 -3.87 -5.77
N ALA A 94 -14.93 -4.40 -6.26
CA ALA A 94 -13.87 -3.60 -6.86
C ALA A 94 -14.35 -2.89 -8.14
N GLU A 95 -15.10 -3.58 -9.02
CA GLU A 95 -15.68 -3.00 -10.23
C GLU A 95 -16.66 -1.86 -9.92
N ASN A 96 -17.55 -2.05 -8.95
CA ASN A 96 -18.49 -1.02 -8.53
C ASN A 96 -17.75 0.21 -7.97
N HIS A 97 -16.77 -0.01 -7.12
CA HIS A 97 -15.99 1.08 -6.53
C HIS A 97 -15.14 1.82 -7.58
N LEU A 98 -14.55 1.10 -8.52
CA LEU A 98 -13.84 1.70 -9.65
C LEU A 98 -14.78 2.60 -10.45
N GLU A 99 -16.01 2.14 -10.74
CA GLU A 99 -17.00 2.95 -11.45
C GLU A 99 -17.39 4.20 -10.65
N TYR A 100 -17.58 4.09 -9.32
CA TYR A 100 -17.79 5.25 -8.45
C TYR A 100 -16.65 6.28 -8.57
N MET A 101 -15.39 5.83 -8.44
CA MET A 101 -14.23 6.71 -8.57
C MET A 101 -14.17 7.39 -9.93
N ARG A 102 -14.46 6.66 -10.99
CA ARG A 102 -14.46 7.16 -12.38
C ARG A 102 -15.55 8.22 -12.60
N LEU A 103 -16.78 7.97 -12.14
CA LEU A 103 -17.91 8.89 -12.28
C LEU A 103 -17.72 10.20 -11.52
N ASN A 104 -17.03 10.15 -10.39
CA ASN A 104 -16.80 11.31 -9.53
C ASN A 104 -15.42 11.94 -9.69
N ALA A 105 -14.56 11.40 -10.56
CA ALA A 105 -13.18 11.82 -10.77
C ALA A 105 -12.37 11.94 -9.45
N VAL A 106 -12.51 10.95 -8.56
CA VAL A 106 -11.86 10.93 -7.25
C VAL A 106 -11.00 9.68 -7.07
N MET A 107 -10.00 9.79 -6.19
CA MET A 107 -9.28 8.65 -5.60
C MET A 107 -9.68 8.55 -4.12
N SER A 108 -10.30 7.44 -3.75
CA SER A 108 -10.79 7.22 -2.40
C SER A 108 -10.99 5.73 -2.15
N HIS A 109 -10.90 5.30 -0.90
CA HIS A 109 -11.37 3.98 -0.47
C HIS A 109 -12.84 3.99 -0.03
N THR A 110 -13.42 5.18 0.13
CA THR A 110 -14.80 5.35 0.63
C THR A 110 -15.67 6.05 -0.41
N GLU A 111 -16.96 5.79 -0.33
CA GLU A 111 -17.97 6.40 -1.18
C GLU A 111 -18.91 7.28 -0.34
N ILE A 112 -19.36 8.37 -0.92
CA ILE A 112 -20.28 9.32 -0.28
C ILE A 112 -21.70 9.03 -0.75
N PRO A 113 -22.66 8.78 0.16
CA PRO A 113 -24.05 8.57 -0.20
C PRO A 113 -24.61 9.73 -1.04
N GLY A 114 -25.34 9.37 -2.10
CA GLY A 114 -25.95 10.33 -3.03
C GLY A 114 -25.06 10.71 -4.23
N ASN A 115 -23.79 10.40 -4.23
CA ASN A 115 -22.94 10.58 -5.40
C ASN A 115 -23.22 9.52 -6.48
N PRO A 116 -23.02 9.83 -7.77
CA PRO A 116 -23.16 8.86 -8.86
C PRO A 116 -22.35 7.58 -8.62
N GLY A 117 -22.97 6.43 -8.85
CA GLY A 117 -22.32 5.14 -8.66
C GLY A 117 -22.11 4.69 -7.21
N PHE A 118 -22.67 5.42 -6.22
CA PHE A 118 -22.62 5.01 -4.81
C PHE A 118 -23.18 3.60 -4.62
N THR A 119 -22.42 2.73 -3.98
CA THR A 119 -22.81 1.36 -3.63
C THR A 119 -22.85 1.15 -2.14
N SER A 120 -21.79 1.52 -1.44
CA SER A 120 -21.70 1.45 0.01
C SER A 120 -20.51 2.26 0.54
N PRO A 121 -20.52 2.70 1.81
CA PRO A 121 -19.54 3.68 2.31
C PRO A 121 -18.09 3.22 2.30
N ASP A 122 -17.81 1.92 2.44
CA ASP A 122 -16.46 1.38 2.56
C ASP A 122 -16.33 0.01 1.87
N PRO A 123 -15.11 -0.46 1.58
CA PRO A 123 -14.85 -1.71 0.88
C PRO A 123 -15.54 -2.94 1.48
N TYR A 124 -15.62 -3.05 2.80
CA TYR A 124 -16.31 -4.17 3.43
C TYR A 124 -17.82 -4.16 3.12
N ARG A 125 -18.47 -3.00 3.27
CA ARG A 125 -19.90 -2.86 2.97
C ARG A 125 -20.19 -2.96 1.47
N GLN A 126 -19.24 -2.55 0.60
CA GLN A 126 -19.33 -2.77 -0.84
C GLN A 126 -19.36 -4.27 -1.17
N VAL A 127 -18.52 -5.06 -0.49
CA VAL A 127 -18.51 -6.52 -0.63
C VAL A 127 -19.83 -7.14 -0.15
N LEU A 128 -20.38 -6.68 0.96
CA LEU A 128 -21.70 -7.13 1.42
C LEU A 128 -22.81 -6.79 0.42
N ALA A 129 -22.78 -5.61 -0.20
CA ALA A 129 -23.77 -5.18 -1.18
C ALA A 129 -23.82 -6.08 -2.42
N VAL A 130 -22.75 -6.78 -2.75
CA VAL A 130 -22.70 -7.76 -3.85
C VAL A 130 -22.83 -9.22 -3.40
N GLY A 131 -23.25 -9.45 -2.15
CA GLY A 131 -23.49 -10.79 -1.60
C GLY A 131 -22.24 -11.49 -1.04
N GLY A 132 -21.17 -10.76 -0.77
CA GLY A 132 -19.98 -11.30 -0.11
C GLY A 132 -20.21 -11.63 1.37
N SER A 133 -19.25 -12.30 1.98
CA SER A 133 -19.36 -12.81 3.35
C SER A 133 -19.26 -11.71 4.40
N HIS A 134 -20.21 -11.68 5.35
CA HIS A 134 -20.14 -10.81 6.53
C HIS A 134 -19.02 -11.20 7.51
N LYS A 135 -18.38 -12.34 7.31
CA LYS A 135 -17.22 -12.79 8.09
C LYS A 135 -15.88 -12.42 7.45
N GLN A 136 -15.89 -11.68 6.34
CA GLN A 136 -14.66 -11.34 5.62
C GLN A 136 -14.16 -9.97 6.05
N TRP A 137 -12.89 -9.88 6.40
CA TRP A 137 -12.17 -8.61 6.48
C TRP A 137 -11.69 -8.24 5.09
N VAL A 138 -11.92 -6.99 4.70
CA VAL A 138 -11.64 -6.50 3.35
C VAL A 138 -10.70 -5.30 3.42
N GLY A 139 -9.48 -5.48 2.93
CA GLY A 139 -8.54 -4.39 2.65
C GLY A 139 -8.60 -4.00 1.18
N GLN A 140 -8.12 -2.80 0.85
CA GLN A 140 -8.13 -2.32 -0.53
C GLN A 140 -6.86 -1.53 -0.83
N ASN A 141 -6.29 -1.76 -2.01
CA ASN A 141 -5.35 -0.86 -2.67
C ASN A 141 -6.04 -0.25 -3.91
N ALA A 142 -5.80 1.03 -4.15
CA ALA A 142 -6.30 1.72 -5.33
C ALA A 142 -5.19 2.54 -5.99
N TYR A 143 -5.22 2.64 -7.31
CA TYR A 143 -4.24 3.36 -8.10
C TYR A 143 -4.92 4.08 -9.26
N ASN A 144 -4.43 5.29 -9.56
CA ASN A 144 -4.84 6.06 -10.72
C ASN A 144 -3.59 6.39 -11.57
N GLY A 145 -3.57 5.92 -12.80
CA GLY A 145 -2.48 6.09 -13.75
C GLY A 145 -2.52 5.02 -14.84
N ASP A 146 -1.41 4.77 -15.49
CA ASP A 146 -1.31 3.69 -16.47
C ASP A 146 -1.59 2.33 -15.82
N ILE A 147 -2.68 1.68 -16.22
CA ILE A 147 -3.10 0.39 -15.65
C ILE A 147 -2.08 -0.73 -15.88
N GLY A 148 -1.29 -0.67 -16.94
CA GLY A 148 -0.18 -1.60 -17.16
C GLY A 148 0.93 -1.47 -16.12
N ARG A 149 1.00 -0.36 -15.40
CA ARG A 149 1.96 -0.10 -14.33
C ARG A 149 1.37 -0.27 -12.92
N CYS A 150 0.10 -0.61 -12.80
CA CYS A 150 -0.60 -0.65 -11.51
C CYS A 150 0.15 -1.47 -10.46
N LEU A 151 0.50 -2.73 -10.74
CA LEU A 151 1.23 -3.57 -9.80
C LEU A 151 2.63 -3.02 -9.49
N ALA A 152 3.35 -2.53 -10.51
CA ALA A 152 4.68 -1.95 -10.32
C ALA A 152 4.63 -0.70 -9.43
N SER A 153 3.61 0.15 -9.60
CA SER A 153 3.39 1.32 -8.75
C SER A 153 3.05 0.93 -7.31
N MET A 154 2.16 -0.05 -7.12
CA MET A 154 1.84 -0.57 -5.79
C MET A 154 3.06 -1.21 -5.11
N ALA A 155 3.89 -1.92 -5.86
CA ALA A 155 5.11 -2.54 -5.32
C ALA A 155 6.23 -1.51 -5.04
N ASN A 156 6.19 -0.35 -5.69
CA ASN A 156 7.13 0.74 -5.48
C ASN A 156 6.59 1.80 -4.49
N SER A 157 5.85 1.37 -3.48
CA SER A 157 5.30 2.24 -2.44
C SER A 157 5.34 1.54 -1.09
N VAL A 158 5.20 2.25 0.02
CA VAL A 158 5.32 1.68 1.38
C VAL A 158 4.04 0.92 1.77
N TYR A 159 2.91 1.60 1.76
CA TYR A 159 1.66 1.02 2.30
C TYR A 159 0.95 0.11 1.29
N HIS A 160 1.02 0.44 -0.02
CA HIS A 160 0.49 -0.50 -1.02
C HIS A 160 1.33 -1.78 -1.08
N LEU A 161 2.66 -1.70 -0.95
CA LEU A 161 3.52 -2.89 -0.87
C LEU A 161 3.17 -3.73 0.37
N GLN A 162 2.97 -3.09 1.53
CA GLN A 162 2.48 -3.78 2.73
C GLN A 162 1.17 -4.52 2.44
N GLY A 163 0.24 -3.90 1.70
CA GLY A 163 -1.05 -4.47 1.32
C GLY A 163 -0.92 -5.68 0.40
N ILE A 164 -0.24 -5.53 -0.75
CA ILE A 164 -0.10 -6.61 -1.74
C ILE A 164 0.74 -7.79 -1.25
N THR A 165 1.54 -7.61 -0.20
CA THR A 165 2.37 -8.67 0.41
C THR A 165 1.83 -9.16 1.75
N SER A 166 0.62 -8.72 2.14
CA SER A 166 0.00 -9.07 3.41
C SER A 166 -0.40 -10.56 3.49
N ASN A 167 -0.82 -10.98 4.68
CA ASN A 167 -1.27 -12.35 4.98
C ASN A 167 -2.66 -12.69 4.42
N GLN A 168 -3.21 -11.88 3.51
CA GLN A 168 -4.52 -12.12 2.93
C GLN A 168 -4.56 -13.42 2.12
N GLU A 169 -5.76 -13.98 1.91
CA GLU A 169 -5.99 -15.27 1.26
C GLU A 169 -6.66 -15.14 -0.11
N THR A 170 -7.46 -14.08 -0.28
CA THR A 170 -8.23 -13.85 -1.50
C THR A 170 -8.03 -12.46 -2.04
N ILE A 171 -8.32 -12.30 -3.34
CA ILE A 171 -8.23 -11.02 -4.06
C ILE A 171 -9.36 -10.90 -5.06
N GLY A 172 -9.87 -9.68 -5.23
CA GLY A 172 -10.69 -9.26 -6.36
C GLY A 172 -10.11 -8.02 -7.00
N LEU A 173 -10.23 -7.92 -8.32
CA LEU A 173 -9.60 -6.89 -9.13
C LEU A 173 -10.61 -6.16 -10.02
N ALA A 174 -10.43 -4.86 -10.14
CA ALA A 174 -11.04 -4.05 -11.19
C ALA A 174 -9.97 -3.19 -11.87
N MET A 175 -9.97 -3.16 -13.19
CA MET A 175 -9.01 -2.40 -13.98
C MET A 175 -9.71 -1.85 -15.22
N ARG A 176 -9.82 -0.52 -15.34
CA ARG A 176 -10.43 0.14 -16.48
C ARG A 176 -9.96 1.58 -16.57
N ASP A 177 -9.77 2.05 -17.82
CA ASP A 177 -9.24 3.36 -18.13
C ASP A 177 -7.89 3.59 -17.42
N ASN A 178 -7.83 4.52 -16.50
CA ASN A 178 -6.65 4.80 -15.67
C ASN A 178 -6.83 4.39 -14.19
N TYR A 179 -7.85 3.61 -13.86
CA TYR A 179 -8.12 3.15 -12.48
C TYR A 179 -7.83 1.67 -12.32
N CYS A 180 -7.24 1.34 -11.18
CA CYS A 180 -6.98 -0.03 -10.76
C CYS A 180 -7.34 -0.16 -9.27
N VAL A 181 -8.15 -1.17 -8.95
CA VAL A 181 -8.58 -1.49 -7.58
C VAL A 181 -8.26 -2.95 -7.30
N ALA A 182 -7.62 -3.21 -6.17
CA ALA A 182 -7.37 -4.54 -5.64
C ALA A 182 -7.98 -4.65 -4.23
N ASN A 183 -9.03 -5.42 -4.09
CA ASN A 183 -9.62 -5.80 -2.82
C ASN A 183 -8.98 -7.08 -2.32
N PHE A 184 -8.59 -7.13 -1.05
CA PHE A 184 -7.99 -8.29 -0.40
C PHE A 184 -8.89 -8.80 0.70
N GLY A 185 -8.95 -10.11 0.90
CA GLY A 185 -9.84 -10.70 1.88
C GLY A 185 -9.22 -11.81 2.72
N ILE A 186 -9.64 -11.85 4.00
CA ILE A 186 -9.52 -12.98 4.91
C ILE A 186 -10.89 -13.26 5.49
N VAL A 187 -11.31 -14.51 5.48
CA VAL A 187 -12.56 -14.93 6.15
C VAL A 187 -12.24 -15.35 7.58
N THR A 188 -12.96 -14.79 8.54
CA THR A 188 -12.86 -15.18 9.95
C THR A 188 -13.68 -16.46 10.20
N ALA A 189 -13.24 -17.31 11.13
CA ALA A 189 -13.93 -18.57 11.44
C ALA A 189 -15.32 -18.30 12.05
N ASP A 190 -15.39 -17.51 13.11
CA ASP A 190 -16.60 -17.30 13.92
C ASP A 190 -16.98 -15.83 14.11
N GLY A 191 -16.13 -14.91 13.67
CA GLY A 191 -16.30 -13.46 13.88
C GLY A 191 -17.14 -12.77 12.83
N THR A 192 -17.27 -11.46 12.98
CA THR A 192 -17.77 -10.54 11.97
C THR A 192 -16.61 -9.98 11.18
N GLY A 193 -16.83 -9.72 9.89
CA GLY A 193 -15.87 -9.03 9.05
C GLY A 193 -15.81 -7.53 9.32
N GLY A 194 -14.98 -6.84 8.56
CA GLY A 194 -14.81 -5.41 8.66
C GLY A 194 -13.96 -4.83 7.55
N TYR A 195 -13.81 -3.52 7.57
CA TYR A 195 -12.93 -2.82 6.65
C TYR A 195 -11.52 -2.72 7.22
N GLY A 196 -10.55 -3.11 6.44
CA GLY A 196 -9.12 -3.05 6.70
C GLY A 196 -8.42 -4.36 6.35
N LEU A 197 -7.09 -4.31 6.23
CA LEU A 197 -6.28 -5.51 6.11
C LEU A 197 -6.18 -6.17 7.48
N ALA A 198 -6.66 -7.40 7.60
CA ALA A 198 -6.48 -8.17 8.83
C ALA A 198 -5.00 -8.46 9.06
N GLN A 199 -4.50 -8.19 10.25
CA GLN A 199 -3.11 -8.49 10.61
C GLN A 199 -2.92 -9.92 11.11
N TRP A 200 -3.97 -10.47 11.71
CA TRP A 200 -3.97 -11.79 12.35
C TRP A 200 -4.58 -12.82 11.42
N GLY A 201 -4.25 -14.08 11.59
CA GLY A 201 -4.77 -15.16 10.78
C GLY A 201 -4.31 -15.13 9.34
N GLY A 202 -5.03 -15.82 8.45
CA GLY A 202 -4.69 -15.96 7.04
C GLY A 202 -3.31 -16.58 6.82
N GLN A 203 -2.67 -16.26 5.72
CA GLN A 203 -1.39 -16.84 5.33
C GLN A 203 -0.23 -16.27 6.17
N GLN A 204 0.13 -16.95 7.23
CA GLN A 204 1.23 -16.58 8.12
C GLN A 204 2.54 -17.29 7.75
N LEU A 205 3.63 -16.52 7.71
CA LEU A 205 4.98 -17.09 7.53
C LEU A 205 5.29 -18.09 8.63
N PRO A 206 6.07 -19.15 8.35
CA PRO A 206 6.54 -20.05 9.40
C PRO A 206 7.29 -19.30 10.51
N PRO A 207 7.14 -19.69 11.77
CA PRO A 207 7.89 -19.10 12.87
C PRO A 207 9.40 -19.15 12.62
N GLY A 208 10.11 -18.06 12.95
CA GLY A 208 11.55 -17.95 12.75
C GLY A 208 11.99 -17.66 11.31
N THR A 209 11.04 -17.49 10.38
CA THR A 209 11.34 -17.07 9.00
C THR A 209 10.91 -15.63 8.76
N GLY A 210 11.46 -15.02 7.70
CA GLY A 210 11.09 -13.70 7.24
C GLY A 210 10.93 -13.67 5.72
N ALA A 211 9.98 -12.84 5.26
CA ALA A 211 9.88 -12.47 3.85
C ALA A 211 10.47 -11.08 3.64
N HIS A 212 11.03 -10.84 2.49
CA HIS A 212 11.61 -9.55 2.14
C HIS A 212 11.26 -9.12 0.72
N TYR A 213 11.14 -7.82 0.53
CA TYR A 213 11.01 -7.20 -0.78
C TYR A 213 12.12 -6.14 -0.94
N PRO A 214 12.74 -6.02 -2.12
CA PRO A 214 12.57 -6.87 -3.31
C PRO A 214 12.94 -8.33 -3.04
N ALA A 215 12.39 -9.26 -3.84
CA ALA A 215 12.82 -10.66 -3.79
C ALA A 215 14.31 -10.78 -4.13
N ASN A 216 14.97 -11.84 -3.66
CA ASN A 216 16.38 -12.04 -3.96
C ASN A 216 16.61 -12.12 -5.48
N ASN A 217 17.57 -11.33 -5.98
CA ASN A 217 17.91 -11.14 -7.39
C ASN A 217 16.80 -10.51 -8.28
N ALA A 218 15.73 -9.96 -7.69
CA ALA A 218 14.72 -9.21 -8.45
C ALA A 218 15.26 -7.85 -8.91
N SER A 219 14.55 -7.26 -9.88
CA SER A 219 14.81 -5.90 -10.36
C SER A 219 13.69 -4.96 -9.92
N VAL A 220 14.04 -3.73 -9.52
CA VAL A 220 13.10 -2.70 -9.08
C VAL A 220 13.45 -1.34 -9.67
N HIS A 221 12.47 -0.47 -9.79
CA HIS A 221 12.69 0.92 -10.20
C HIS A 221 13.45 1.67 -9.09
N GLY A 222 14.48 2.44 -9.47
CA GLY A 222 15.37 3.12 -8.51
C GLY A 222 14.79 4.37 -7.85
N VAL A 223 13.56 4.78 -8.18
CA VAL A 223 12.92 6.03 -7.71
C VAL A 223 11.55 5.74 -7.14
N PHE A 224 11.26 6.32 -5.99
CA PHE A 224 9.95 6.40 -5.37
C PHE A 224 9.60 7.88 -5.10
N VAL A 225 8.33 8.26 -5.29
CA VAL A 225 7.81 9.59 -5.00
C VAL A 225 6.84 9.49 -3.82
N PRO A 226 7.27 9.83 -2.59
CA PRO A 226 6.44 9.61 -1.40
C PRO A 226 5.10 10.35 -1.42
N ALA A 227 5.02 11.49 -2.09
CA ALA A 227 3.78 12.28 -2.21
C ALA A 227 2.69 11.63 -3.09
N GLU A 228 3.02 10.60 -3.87
CA GLU A 228 2.04 9.82 -4.64
C GLU A 228 1.32 8.77 -3.79
N GLU A 229 1.74 8.59 -2.53
CA GLU A 229 1.11 7.67 -1.60
C GLU A 229 0.37 8.41 -0.48
N ILE A 230 -0.82 7.95 -0.13
CA ILE A 230 -1.65 8.54 0.93
C ILE A 230 -1.94 7.46 2.00
N PRO A 231 -1.51 7.68 3.26
CA PRO A 231 -0.73 8.83 3.74
C PRO A 231 0.68 8.86 3.14
N ASN A 232 1.32 10.05 3.14
CA ASN A 232 2.70 10.17 2.65
C ASN A 232 3.69 9.62 3.70
N PRO A 233 4.50 8.58 3.39
CA PRO A 233 5.42 7.97 4.37
C PRO A 233 6.66 8.81 4.67
N ALA A 234 6.94 9.82 3.86
CA ALA A 234 8.13 10.67 4.00
C ALA A 234 7.88 12.10 3.46
N PRO A 235 7.03 12.92 4.14
CA PRO A 235 6.57 14.21 3.62
C PRO A 235 7.67 15.25 3.44
N ASP A 236 8.84 15.04 4.01
CA ASP A 236 10.02 15.88 3.86
C ASP A 236 10.93 15.48 2.67
N LEU A 237 10.62 14.41 1.95
CA LEU A 237 11.34 13.96 0.75
C LEU A 237 10.50 14.19 -0.51
N ALA A 238 11.04 14.95 -1.46
CA ALA A 238 10.41 15.07 -2.78
C ALA A 238 10.51 13.74 -3.57
N THR A 239 11.64 13.06 -3.45
CA THR A 239 11.90 11.74 -4.04
C THR A 239 12.73 10.89 -3.07
N ALA A 240 12.59 9.58 -3.17
CA ALA A 240 13.30 8.58 -2.39
C ALA A 240 13.76 7.42 -3.30
N GLY A 241 14.52 6.49 -2.77
CA GLY A 241 14.73 5.19 -3.41
C GLY A 241 13.57 4.23 -3.15
N PRO A 242 13.54 3.05 -3.78
CA PRO A 242 12.47 2.08 -3.64
C PRO A 242 12.34 1.62 -2.19
N PRO A 243 11.11 1.41 -1.68
CA PRO A 243 10.90 0.82 -0.37
C PRO A 243 11.44 -0.61 -0.31
N ILE A 244 12.20 -0.92 0.73
CA ILE A 244 12.76 -2.24 0.99
C ILE A 244 12.09 -2.77 2.24
N MET A 245 11.33 -3.86 2.11
CA MET A 245 10.50 -4.40 3.20
C MET A 245 11.14 -5.66 3.80
N PHE A 246 11.00 -5.79 5.11
CA PHE A 246 11.16 -7.06 5.82
C PHE A 246 9.93 -7.33 6.67
N ARG A 247 9.43 -8.58 6.65
CA ARG A 247 8.26 -8.98 7.45
C ARG A 247 8.41 -10.36 8.04
N VAL A 248 7.73 -10.57 9.16
CA VAL A 248 7.62 -11.85 9.87
C VAL A 248 6.14 -12.20 10.12
N ASN A 249 5.87 -13.41 10.55
CA ASN A 249 4.54 -13.79 11.01
C ASN A 249 4.13 -12.99 12.27
N VAL A 250 2.84 -12.69 12.35
CA VAL A 250 2.21 -12.06 13.51
C VAL A 250 0.89 -12.78 13.80
N GLU A 251 0.80 -13.41 14.94
CA GLU A 251 -0.35 -14.23 15.34
C GLU A 251 -1.18 -13.56 16.43
N ARG A 252 -0.59 -12.65 17.19
CA ARG A 252 -1.20 -12.01 18.35
C ARG A 252 -0.87 -10.51 18.42
N PRO A 253 -1.72 -9.72 19.10
CA PRO A 253 -1.44 -8.31 19.34
C PRO A 253 -0.16 -8.03 20.14
N SER A 254 0.35 -9.01 20.89
CA SER A 254 1.60 -8.91 21.64
C SER A 254 2.85 -9.18 20.82
N ASP A 255 2.71 -9.71 19.60
CA ASP A 255 3.87 -10.00 18.76
C ASP A 255 4.52 -8.70 18.28
N VAL A 256 5.83 -8.61 18.40
CA VAL A 256 6.62 -7.42 18.07
C VAL A 256 7.85 -7.83 17.25
N LEU A 257 8.07 -7.14 16.15
CA LEU A 257 9.33 -7.18 15.40
C LEU A 257 10.13 -5.93 15.72
N THR A 258 11.30 -6.08 16.31
CA THR A 258 12.23 -4.96 16.58
C THR A 258 13.42 -5.00 15.62
N VAL A 259 14.00 -3.84 15.35
CA VAL A 259 15.13 -3.68 14.43
C VAL A 259 16.36 -3.23 15.17
N SER A 260 17.42 -4.00 15.14
CA SER A 260 18.75 -3.59 15.64
C SER A 260 19.60 -2.96 14.55
N ASP A 261 19.46 -3.43 13.28
CA ASP A 261 20.11 -2.86 12.10
C ASP A 261 19.30 -3.17 10.83
N PHE A 262 19.20 -2.20 9.93
CA PHE A 262 18.64 -2.43 8.60
C PHE A 262 19.36 -1.50 7.63
N THR A 263 20.20 -2.07 6.77
CA THR A 263 21.16 -1.34 5.93
C THR A 263 21.06 -1.73 4.47
N LEU A 264 21.47 -0.81 3.61
CA LEU A 264 21.59 -0.99 2.17
C LEU A 264 23.01 -0.64 1.73
N MET A 265 23.67 -1.59 1.08
CA MET A 265 24.96 -1.38 0.43
C MET A 265 24.78 -1.30 -1.07
N GLY A 266 25.31 -0.25 -1.68
CA GLY A 266 25.27 -0.02 -3.12
C GLY A 266 26.40 -0.71 -3.90
N PRO A 267 26.42 -0.56 -5.23
CA PRO A 267 27.50 -1.00 -6.07
C PRO A 267 28.84 -0.44 -5.58
N GLY A 268 29.90 -1.26 -5.53
CA GLY A 268 31.20 -0.84 -5.00
C GLY A 268 31.30 -0.82 -3.46
N GLY A 269 30.27 -1.22 -2.73
CA GLY A 269 30.32 -1.41 -1.28
C GLY A 269 30.10 -0.15 -0.45
N TYR A 270 29.59 0.94 -1.00
CA TYR A 270 29.23 2.13 -0.23
C TYR A 270 27.87 1.96 0.48
N ALA A 271 27.74 2.53 1.67
CA ALA A 271 26.47 2.57 2.40
C ALA A 271 25.51 3.59 1.76
N VAL A 272 24.27 3.17 1.52
CA VAL A 272 23.22 4.04 1.01
C VAL A 272 22.49 4.69 2.20
N PRO A 273 22.40 6.03 2.28
CA PRO A 273 21.62 6.69 3.31
C PRO A 273 20.14 6.29 3.24
N ALA A 274 19.60 5.80 4.34
CA ALA A 274 18.23 5.32 4.39
C ALA A 274 17.60 5.52 5.78
N ARG A 275 16.25 5.52 5.83
CA ARG A 275 15.45 5.56 7.05
C ARG A 275 14.89 4.18 7.34
N ILE A 276 14.80 3.86 8.62
CA ILE A 276 14.11 2.65 9.08
C ILE A 276 12.75 3.07 9.59
N LEU A 277 11.67 2.58 8.94
CA LEU A 277 10.29 2.79 9.37
C LEU A 277 9.82 1.53 10.10
N VAL A 278 9.27 1.70 11.30
CA VAL A 278 8.80 0.60 12.14
C VAL A 278 7.38 0.87 12.65
N PRO A 279 6.57 -0.16 12.91
CA PRO A 279 5.31 0.03 13.63
C PRO A 279 5.51 0.78 14.94
N ALA A 280 4.53 1.56 15.35
CA ALA A 280 4.61 2.37 16.57
C ALA A 280 5.01 1.52 17.80
N GLU A 281 4.47 0.31 17.89
CA GLU A 281 4.73 -0.63 18.98
C GLU A 281 6.15 -1.22 18.97
N SER A 282 6.80 -1.21 17.80
CA SER A 282 8.17 -1.73 17.63
C SER A 282 9.25 -0.69 17.97
N LYS A 283 8.88 0.59 18.06
CA LYS A 283 9.84 1.69 18.22
C LYS A 283 10.68 1.57 19.49
N ALA A 284 10.06 1.24 20.62
CA ALA A 284 10.75 1.19 21.93
C ALA A 284 11.88 0.14 21.99
N GLY A 285 11.74 -0.96 21.25
CA GLY A 285 12.75 -2.03 21.18
C GLY A 285 13.67 -1.97 19.97
N SER A 286 13.50 -0.95 19.11
CA SER A 286 14.31 -0.79 17.91
C SER A 286 15.44 0.22 18.08
N VAL A 287 16.41 0.21 17.14
CA VAL A 287 17.51 1.17 17.10
C VAL A 287 16.98 2.61 17.17
N ALA A 288 17.72 3.50 17.83
CA ALA A 288 17.28 4.86 18.14
C ALA A 288 16.90 5.67 16.88
N SER A 289 17.56 5.43 15.75
CA SER A 289 17.30 6.08 14.47
C SER A 289 16.03 5.58 13.76
N ALA A 290 15.41 4.47 14.19
CA ALA A 290 14.15 4.01 13.62
C ALA A 290 13.03 5.03 13.88
N ILE A 291 12.16 5.22 12.90
CA ILE A 291 11.03 6.15 12.92
C ILE A 291 9.76 5.34 13.12
N ALA A 292 8.96 5.71 14.11
CA ALA A 292 7.65 5.11 14.32
C ALA A 292 6.67 5.57 13.25
N ASP A 293 5.99 4.63 12.64
CA ASP A 293 4.95 4.87 11.65
C ASP A 293 3.68 4.10 12.05
N ALA A 294 2.63 4.85 12.34
CA ALA A 294 1.36 4.30 12.81
C ALA A 294 0.59 3.55 11.70
N SER A 295 0.91 3.75 10.43
CA SER A 295 0.31 3.07 9.28
C SER A 295 0.93 1.71 9.00
N LEU A 296 2.06 1.39 9.63
CA LEU A 296 2.69 0.08 9.49
C LEU A 296 2.04 -0.95 10.40
N TYR A 297 1.88 -2.14 9.88
CA TYR A 297 1.37 -3.29 10.62
C TYR A 297 2.47 -3.96 11.42
N ARG A 298 2.07 -4.60 12.53
CA ARG A 298 2.99 -5.41 13.33
C ARG A 298 3.69 -6.44 12.47
N GLY A 299 4.96 -6.65 12.73
CA GLY A 299 5.77 -7.59 11.97
C GLY A 299 6.19 -7.12 10.58
N VAL A 300 5.95 -5.85 10.22
CA VAL A 300 6.39 -5.27 8.94
C VAL A 300 7.27 -4.06 9.23
N VAL A 301 8.44 -3.99 8.62
CA VAL A 301 9.36 -2.85 8.71
C VAL A 301 9.90 -2.50 7.32
N PHE A 302 10.23 -1.22 7.13
CA PHE A 302 10.78 -0.75 5.87
C PHE A 302 12.12 -0.06 6.06
N LEU A 303 12.99 -0.23 5.09
CA LEU A 303 14.15 0.61 4.85
C LEU A 303 13.86 1.46 3.62
N LEU A 304 13.82 2.78 3.80
CA LEU A 304 13.53 3.74 2.74
C LEU A 304 14.80 4.55 2.45
N PRO A 305 15.49 4.33 1.30
CA PRO A 305 16.59 5.19 0.90
C PRO A 305 16.13 6.63 0.77
N THR A 306 16.89 7.59 1.33
CA THR A 306 16.50 9.00 1.39
C THR A 306 16.68 9.76 0.07
N GLN A 307 17.21 9.09 -0.95
CA GLN A 307 17.40 9.60 -2.30
C GLN A 307 17.19 8.48 -3.32
N PRO A 308 16.85 8.78 -4.57
CA PRO A 308 16.87 7.81 -5.66
C PRO A 308 18.19 7.05 -5.71
N ILE A 309 18.11 5.78 -6.03
CA ILE A 309 19.30 4.92 -6.19
C ILE A 309 19.60 4.69 -7.67
N ALA A 310 20.89 4.76 -8.02
CA ALA A 310 21.35 4.56 -9.39
C ALA A 310 21.18 3.09 -9.85
N PRO A 311 21.13 2.84 -11.17
CA PRO A 311 21.16 1.47 -11.68
C PRO A 311 22.37 0.69 -11.14
N GLY A 312 22.12 -0.55 -10.69
CA GLY A 312 23.18 -1.41 -10.15
C GLY A 312 22.67 -2.44 -9.15
N THR A 313 23.58 -3.30 -8.67
CA THR A 313 23.24 -4.35 -7.70
C THR A 313 23.46 -3.86 -6.27
N TYR A 314 22.45 -4.02 -5.47
CA TYR A 314 22.39 -3.62 -4.05
C TYR A 314 22.32 -4.85 -3.15
N LYS A 315 22.82 -4.72 -1.92
CA LYS A 315 22.66 -5.72 -0.86
C LYS A 315 21.95 -5.08 0.32
N ALA A 316 20.77 -5.57 0.64
CA ALA A 316 20.07 -5.24 1.88
C ALA A 316 20.47 -6.25 2.98
N THR A 317 20.56 -5.75 4.21
CA THR A 317 20.83 -6.58 5.40
C THR A 317 19.92 -6.13 6.52
N PHE A 318 19.11 -7.06 7.03
CA PHE A 318 18.26 -6.89 8.19
C PHE A 318 18.83 -7.66 9.37
N ALA A 319 18.85 -7.03 10.54
CA ALA A 319 19.07 -7.64 11.85
C ALA A 319 18.05 -7.10 12.86
N GLY A 320 17.45 -7.97 13.61
CA GLY A 320 16.43 -7.63 14.59
C GLY A 320 15.98 -8.82 15.41
N ALA A 321 14.81 -8.72 16.04
CA ALA A 321 14.26 -9.81 16.80
C ALA A 321 12.72 -9.83 16.72
N ARG A 322 12.13 -11.03 16.59
CA ARG A 322 10.69 -11.25 16.80
C ARG A 322 10.49 -11.80 18.22
N ASN A 323 9.79 -11.06 19.06
CA ASN A 323 9.55 -11.42 20.46
C ASN A 323 10.86 -11.81 21.20
N GLY A 324 11.96 -11.09 20.95
CA GLY A 324 13.27 -11.36 21.53
C GLY A 324 14.08 -12.46 20.87
N VAL A 325 13.51 -13.22 19.92
CA VAL A 325 14.25 -14.22 19.11
C VAL A 325 14.93 -13.52 17.96
N ALA A 326 16.26 -13.59 17.91
CA ALA A 326 17.06 -12.90 16.90
C ALA A 326 16.81 -13.43 15.49
N ILE A 327 16.75 -12.51 14.53
CA ILE A 327 16.64 -12.77 13.10
C ILE A 327 17.71 -11.97 12.38
N HIS A 328 18.42 -12.62 11.47
CA HIS A 328 19.39 -11.97 10.59
C HIS A 328 19.17 -12.48 9.16
N GLN A 329 19.03 -11.54 8.20
CA GLN A 329 18.86 -11.89 6.78
C GLN A 329 19.54 -10.88 5.88
N SER A 330 20.14 -11.37 4.78
CA SER A 330 20.71 -10.54 3.73
C SER A 330 20.25 -11.05 2.36
N TRP A 331 19.97 -10.12 1.45
CA TRP A 331 19.60 -10.44 0.07
C TRP A 331 20.13 -9.39 -0.90
N ARG A 332 20.07 -9.69 -2.19
CA ARG A 332 20.50 -8.78 -3.25
C ARG A 332 19.36 -8.51 -4.21
N PHE A 333 19.38 -7.33 -4.81
CA PHE A 333 18.46 -6.94 -5.88
C PHE A 333 19.16 -5.95 -6.82
N THR A 334 18.58 -5.69 -7.98
CA THR A 334 19.10 -4.74 -8.96
C THR A 334 18.12 -3.55 -9.08
N ALA A 335 18.63 -2.33 -9.02
CA ALA A 335 17.89 -1.13 -9.41
C ALA A 335 18.13 -0.82 -10.90
N TYR A 336 17.12 -0.26 -11.59
CA TYR A 336 17.18 0.20 -12.98
C TYR A 336 16.54 1.58 -13.16
#